data_9f184ace878ce17ca29cb1b535604450
#
_entry.id   9f184ace878ce17ca29cb1b535604450
#
_cell.length_a   1.000
_cell.length_b   1.000
_cell.length_c   1.000
_cell.angle_alpha   90.00
_cell.angle_beta   90.00
_cell.angle_gamma   90.00
#
_symmetry.space_group_name_H-M   'P 1'
#
loop_
_entity.id
_entity.type
_entity.pdbx_description
1 polymer ?
#
loop_
_entity_poly.entity_id
_entity_poly.type
_entity_poly.pdbx_seq_one_letter_code
_entity_poly.pdbx_strand_id
1 'polypeptide(L)'
;MNFDPRQAVLHGAVASMRFPGPNAQPGSVIAVHDTMPLDEETAARVRRSKFHTGDVWKIVPFLKSDRPGLELVTVRTAPSGLTLIRHLDPSHARSQEELEALGRLRESPWEYYKQHRHEFLETIPNQREAVASWLSGRTYDQHCNSGV
;
A
#
# COMPACT_ATOMS: atom_id res chain seq x y z
N MET A 1 25.96 9.06 13.82
CA MET A 1 24.74 8.87 13.03
C MET A 1 23.83 7.93 13.80
N ASN A 2 22.82 8.44 14.47
CA ASN A 2 21.86 7.59 15.19
C ASN A 2 20.89 6.98 14.18
N PHE A 3 20.96 5.68 14.03
CA PHE A 3 20.02 4.90 13.27
C PHE A 3 18.69 4.90 14.04
N ASP A 4 17.67 5.60 13.51
CA ASP A 4 16.31 5.53 14.05
C ASP A 4 15.63 4.29 13.46
N PRO A 5 15.36 3.23 14.26
CA PRO A 5 14.72 2.02 13.78
C PRO A 5 13.31 2.26 13.22
N ARG A 6 12.70 3.42 13.50
CA ARG A 6 11.41 3.86 12.95
C ARG A 6 11.50 4.40 11.53
N GLN A 7 12.68 4.86 11.11
CA GLN A 7 12.96 5.13 9.69
C GLN A 7 13.07 3.83 8.87
N ALA A 8 13.32 2.72 9.54
CA ALA A 8 13.41 1.41 8.91
C ALA A 8 12.06 0.87 8.42
N VAL A 9 10.91 1.37 8.88
CA VAL A 9 9.61 0.80 8.49
C VAL A 9 9.26 1.16 7.06
N LEU A 10 9.37 2.42 6.64
CA LEU A 10 9.21 2.78 5.24
C LEU A 10 10.42 2.34 4.39
N HIS A 11 11.64 2.50 4.92
CA HIS A 11 12.85 1.93 4.30
C HIS A 11 12.80 0.41 4.27
N GLY A 12 12.28 -0.25 5.31
CA GLY A 12 12.11 -1.69 5.37
C GLY A 12 11.03 -2.19 4.41
N ALA A 13 9.85 -1.58 4.38
CA ALA A 13 8.80 -1.93 3.44
C ALA A 13 9.24 -1.67 2.00
N VAL A 14 9.86 -0.54 1.71
CA VAL A 14 10.30 -0.17 0.37
C VAL A 14 11.68 -0.74 0.02
N ALA A 15 12.60 -0.93 0.97
CA ALA A 15 13.85 -1.65 0.73
C ALA A 15 13.64 -3.17 0.65
N SER A 16 12.69 -3.73 1.41
CA SER A 16 12.21 -5.09 1.24
C SER A 16 11.43 -5.28 -0.06
N MET A 17 11.08 -4.22 -0.76
CA MET A 17 10.58 -4.25 -2.14
C MET A 17 11.69 -4.38 -3.20
N ARG A 18 12.86 -4.82 -2.85
CA ARG A 18 13.57 -5.80 -3.69
C ARG A 18 12.72 -7.08 -3.78
N PHE A 19 11.44 -6.87 -3.69
CA PHE A 19 10.43 -7.87 -3.77
C PHE A 19 9.93 -7.97 -5.20
N PRO A 20 9.78 -9.15 -5.56
CA PRO A 20 9.97 -10.36 -4.81
C PRO A 20 11.40 -10.86 -5.00
N GLY A 21 12.07 -11.21 -3.90
CA GLY A 21 13.31 -11.95 -3.98
C GLY A 21 13.15 -13.21 -4.87
N PRO A 22 14.22 -13.98 -5.09
CA PRO A 22 14.23 -15.14 -6.00
C PRO A 22 13.17 -16.22 -5.69
N ASN A 23 12.46 -16.08 -4.59
CA ASN A 23 11.41 -17.00 -4.13
C ASN A 23 9.98 -16.56 -4.49
N ALA A 24 9.78 -15.39 -5.11
CA ALA A 24 8.43 -15.03 -5.53
C ALA A 24 8.04 -15.84 -6.75
N GLN A 25 6.82 -16.35 -6.70
CA GLN A 25 6.23 -17.16 -7.77
C GLN A 25 5.17 -16.36 -8.52
N PRO A 26 4.88 -16.69 -9.77
CA PRO A 26 3.69 -16.19 -10.43
C PRO A 26 2.46 -16.45 -9.54
N GLY A 27 1.71 -15.40 -9.24
CA GLY A 27 0.56 -15.48 -8.31
C GLY A 27 0.87 -15.16 -6.85
N SER A 28 2.10 -14.88 -6.49
CA SER A 28 2.41 -14.34 -5.16
C SER A 28 1.70 -13.01 -4.92
N VAL A 29 1.20 -12.82 -3.69
CA VAL A 29 0.54 -11.60 -3.24
C VAL A 29 1.27 -11.06 -2.02
N ILE A 30 1.54 -9.75 -2.02
CA ILE A 30 2.02 -9.04 -0.83
C ILE A 30 0.83 -8.37 -0.16
N ALA A 31 0.77 -8.45 1.16
CA ALA A 31 -0.20 -7.73 1.97
C ALA A 31 0.53 -6.68 2.81
N VAL A 32 0.11 -5.42 2.69
CA VAL A 32 0.66 -4.29 3.44
C VAL A 32 -0.44 -3.71 4.34
N HIS A 33 -0.22 -3.80 5.64
CA HIS A 33 -1.11 -3.23 6.64
C HIS A 33 -0.90 -1.72 6.80
N ASP A 34 -1.85 -1.01 7.42
CA ASP A 34 -1.75 0.41 7.78
C ASP A 34 -1.74 1.40 6.59
N THR A 35 -2.38 1.02 5.50
CA THR A 35 -2.43 1.83 4.28
C THR A 35 -3.59 2.84 4.23
N MET A 36 -4.53 2.77 5.18
CA MET A 36 -5.65 3.69 5.35
C MET A 36 -5.64 4.30 6.75
N PRO A 37 -4.76 5.26 7.04
CA PRO A 37 -4.72 5.92 8.34
C PRO A 37 -6.04 6.66 8.64
N LEU A 38 -6.39 6.74 9.92
CA LEU A 38 -7.64 7.36 10.38
C LEU A 38 -7.57 8.89 10.28
N ASP A 39 -6.43 9.45 10.65
CA ASP A 39 -6.21 10.89 10.73
C ASP A 39 -4.70 11.22 10.64
N GLU A 40 -4.37 12.52 10.67
CA GLU A 40 -3.01 13.02 10.59
C GLU A 40 -2.13 12.54 11.74
N GLU A 41 -2.70 12.44 12.94
CA GLU A 41 -1.95 12.05 14.14
C GLU A 41 -1.52 10.58 14.04
N THR A 42 -2.42 9.70 13.59
CA THR A 42 -2.13 8.28 13.38
C THR A 42 -1.18 8.05 12.21
N ALA A 43 -1.25 8.89 11.17
CA ALA A 43 -0.40 8.84 9.98
C ALA A 43 0.99 9.48 10.18
N ALA A 44 1.22 10.15 11.30
CA ALA A 44 2.47 10.87 11.53
C ALA A 44 3.66 9.91 11.59
N ARG A 45 4.79 10.28 10.96
CA ARG A 45 6.04 9.47 10.99
C ARG A 45 6.52 9.21 12.42
N VAL A 46 6.39 10.20 13.29
CA VAL A 46 6.70 10.07 14.72
C VAL A 46 5.41 9.75 15.45
N ARG A 47 5.42 8.68 16.25
CA ARG A 47 4.25 8.26 17.01
C ARG A 47 3.78 9.34 17.97
N ARG A 48 2.50 9.75 17.86
CA ARG A 48 1.84 10.75 18.69
C ARG A 48 0.61 10.20 19.43
N SER A 49 0.10 9.04 19.00
CA SER A 49 -1.11 8.43 19.54
C SER A 49 -0.90 6.97 19.92
N LYS A 50 -1.84 6.40 20.66
CA LYS A 50 -1.82 4.96 21.02
C LYS A 50 -1.90 4.06 19.78
N PHE A 51 -2.86 4.37 18.90
CA PHE A 51 -2.96 3.73 17.59
C PHE A 51 -2.11 4.53 16.59
N HIS A 52 -1.23 3.85 15.87
CA HIS A 52 -0.27 4.51 15.00
C HIS A 52 0.02 3.66 13.78
N THR A 53 -0.28 4.19 12.62
CA THR A 53 0.00 3.58 11.32
C THR A 53 1.32 4.06 10.73
N GLY A 54 1.80 5.22 11.18
CA GLY A 54 2.90 5.89 10.53
C GLY A 54 2.56 6.31 9.09
N ASP A 55 3.56 6.59 8.30
CA ASP A 55 3.42 7.04 6.92
C ASP A 55 3.43 5.90 5.88
N VAL A 56 3.04 4.67 6.28
CA VAL A 56 2.97 3.47 5.42
C VAL A 56 2.04 3.69 4.22
N TRP A 57 0.99 4.48 4.36
CA TRP A 57 0.06 4.81 3.28
C TRP A 57 0.75 5.32 2.01
N LYS A 58 1.93 5.95 2.14
CA LYS A 58 2.70 6.52 1.04
C LYS A 58 3.17 5.48 0.02
N ILE A 59 3.24 4.22 0.44
CA ILE A 59 3.63 3.13 -0.47
C ILE A 59 2.63 2.93 -1.60
N VAL A 60 1.35 3.19 -1.36
CA VAL A 60 0.30 2.94 -2.36
C VAL A 60 0.41 3.88 -3.56
N PRO A 61 0.42 5.24 -3.39
CA PRO A 61 0.60 6.14 -4.52
C PRO A 61 1.96 5.96 -5.20
N PHE A 62 3.03 5.65 -4.43
CA PHE A 62 4.33 5.35 -5.00
C PHE A 62 4.26 4.18 -5.97
N LEU A 63 3.72 3.04 -5.55
CA LEU A 63 3.64 1.85 -6.40
C LEU A 63 2.73 2.05 -7.61
N LYS A 64 1.63 2.78 -7.45
CA LYS A 64 0.74 3.07 -8.59
C LYS A 64 1.39 3.94 -9.65
N SER A 65 2.20 4.91 -9.27
CA SER A 65 2.86 5.80 -10.24
C SER A 65 4.07 5.15 -10.90
N ASP A 66 4.90 4.47 -10.13
CA ASP A 66 6.21 4.02 -10.60
C ASP A 66 6.22 2.57 -11.10
N ARG A 67 5.16 1.81 -10.80
CA ARG A 67 5.04 0.38 -11.12
C ARG A 67 3.69 0.04 -11.75
N PRO A 68 3.38 0.57 -12.95
CA PRO A 68 2.05 0.41 -13.57
C PRO A 68 1.68 -1.06 -13.87
N GLY A 69 2.64 -1.97 -13.87
CA GLY A 69 2.40 -3.41 -14.02
C GLY A 69 1.88 -4.09 -12.75
N LEU A 70 1.98 -3.44 -11.59
CA LEU A 70 1.41 -3.96 -10.35
C LEU A 70 -0.08 -3.68 -10.27
N GLU A 71 -0.81 -4.63 -9.75
CA GLU A 71 -2.21 -4.45 -9.41
C GLU A 71 -2.37 -4.35 -7.89
N LEU A 72 -2.99 -3.26 -7.45
CA LEU A 72 -3.17 -2.93 -6.05
C LEU A 72 -4.66 -2.76 -5.73
N VAL A 73 -5.10 -3.35 -4.62
CA VAL A 73 -6.42 -3.09 -4.04
C VAL A 73 -6.30 -2.98 -2.53
N THR A 74 -7.07 -2.09 -1.93
CA THR A 74 -7.10 -1.93 -0.48
C THR A 74 -8.40 -2.47 0.10
N VAL A 75 -8.28 -3.52 0.91
CA VAL A 75 -9.39 -4.08 1.67
C VAL A 75 -9.72 -3.14 2.82
N ARG A 76 -10.97 -2.70 2.93
CA ARG A 76 -11.44 -1.81 4.01
C ARG A 76 -11.56 -2.56 5.33
N THR A 77 -10.42 -3.03 5.86
CA THR A 77 -10.39 -3.65 7.17
C THR A 77 -10.15 -2.61 8.26
N ALA A 78 -10.83 -2.76 9.39
CA ALA A 78 -10.53 -1.95 10.57
C ALA A 78 -9.18 -2.37 11.19
N PRO A 79 -8.42 -1.45 11.77
CA PRO A 79 -8.70 -0.02 11.85
C PRO A 79 -8.12 0.81 10.69
N SER A 80 -7.20 0.26 9.88
CA SER A 80 -6.29 1.06 9.03
C SER A 80 -6.08 0.51 7.62
N GLY A 81 -6.93 -0.42 7.17
CA GLY A 81 -6.86 -1.00 5.84
C GLY A 81 -5.71 -1.98 5.62
N LEU A 82 -5.87 -2.80 4.59
CA LEU A 82 -4.89 -3.80 4.14
C LEU A 82 -4.77 -3.74 2.62
N THR A 83 -3.65 -3.27 2.09
CA THR A 83 -3.42 -3.25 0.65
C THR A 83 -2.82 -4.58 0.20
N LEU A 84 -3.46 -5.20 -0.78
CA LEU A 84 -2.99 -6.38 -1.48
C LEU A 84 -2.34 -5.96 -2.80
N ILE A 85 -1.21 -6.56 -3.11
CA ILE A 85 -0.39 -6.26 -4.29
C ILE A 85 -0.09 -7.55 -5.02
N ARG A 86 -0.37 -7.61 -6.32
CA ARG A 86 -0.06 -8.76 -7.18
C ARG A 86 0.58 -8.34 -8.49
N HIS A 87 0.89 -9.30 -9.36
CA HIS A 87 1.66 -9.14 -10.60
C HIS A 87 3.09 -8.65 -10.33
N LEU A 88 3.70 -9.23 -9.31
CA LEU A 88 5.07 -8.94 -8.92
C LEU A 88 6.05 -9.32 -10.04
N ASP A 89 7.00 -8.44 -10.33
CA ASP A 89 8.08 -8.71 -11.28
C ASP A 89 9.40 -8.94 -10.52
N PRO A 90 9.84 -10.20 -10.37
CA PRO A 90 11.09 -10.54 -9.67
C PRO A 90 12.34 -9.98 -10.34
N SER A 91 12.27 -9.70 -11.63
CA SER A 91 13.39 -9.18 -12.41
C SER A 91 13.57 -7.67 -12.30
N HIS A 92 12.58 -6.97 -11.72
CA HIS A 92 12.63 -5.53 -11.63
C HIS A 92 13.78 -5.03 -10.73
N ALA A 93 14.74 -4.38 -11.35
CA ALA A 93 15.78 -3.63 -10.66
C ALA A 93 15.32 -2.18 -10.48
N ARG A 94 15.45 -1.66 -9.26
CA ARG A 94 15.07 -0.28 -8.96
C ARG A 94 16.00 0.72 -9.65
N SER A 95 15.42 1.64 -10.41
CA SER A 95 16.16 2.71 -11.05
C SER A 95 16.51 3.84 -10.05
N GLN A 96 17.45 4.69 -10.42
CA GLN A 96 17.76 5.90 -9.65
C GLN A 96 16.56 6.84 -9.61
N GLU A 97 15.80 6.93 -10.68
CA GLU A 97 14.58 7.74 -10.78
C GLU A 97 13.49 7.27 -9.81
N GLU A 98 13.29 5.96 -9.66
CA GLU A 98 12.38 5.39 -8.67
C GLU A 98 12.82 5.70 -7.23
N LEU A 99 14.12 5.70 -6.95
CA LEU A 99 14.64 6.08 -5.64
C LEU A 99 14.39 7.56 -5.31
N GLU A 100 14.52 8.42 -6.31
CA GLU A 100 14.25 9.86 -6.17
C GLU A 100 12.74 10.12 -6.00
N ALA A 101 11.88 9.42 -6.77
CA ALA A 101 10.42 9.48 -6.63
C ALA A 101 9.98 9.05 -5.23
N LEU A 102 10.57 7.99 -4.70
CA LEU A 102 10.35 7.55 -3.32
C LEU A 102 10.77 8.61 -2.31
N GLY A 103 11.91 9.26 -2.52
CA GLY A 103 12.38 10.36 -1.68
C GLY A 103 11.38 11.51 -1.63
N ARG A 104 10.85 11.92 -2.79
CA ARG A 104 9.81 12.95 -2.89
C ARG A 104 8.51 12.54 -2.16
N LEU A 105 8.06 11.32 -2.37
CA LEU A 105 6.85 10.82 -1.73
C LEU A 105 6.99 10.72 -0.21
N ARG A 106 8.16 10.38 0.27
CA ARG A 106 8.47 10.34 1.70
C ARG A 106 8.17 11.68 2.39
N GLU A 107 8.38 12.80 1.69
CA GLU A 107 8.16 14.14 2.21
C GLU A 107 6.73 14.66 1.96
N SER A 108 5.85 13.87 1.32
CA SER A 108 4.47 14.26 1.06
C SER A 108 3.70 14.52 2.37
N PRO A 109 3.04 15.67 2.50
CA PRO A 109 2.28 16.02 3.69
C PRO A 109 0.96 15.26 3.78
N TRP A 110 0.32 15.26 4.94
CA TRP A 110 -1.01 14.68 5.16
C TRP A 110 -2.08 15.25 4.21
N GLU A 111 -1.98 16.52 3.86
CA GLU A 111 -2.88 17.17 2.89
C GLU A 111 -2.90 16.46 1.54
N TYR A 112 -1.77 15.93 1.09
CA TYR A 112 -1.70 15.13 -0.13
C TYR A 112 -2.60 13.89 -0.02
N TYR A 113 -2.54 13.16 1.09
CA TYR A 113 -3.42 12.01 1.32
C TYR A 113 -4.89 12.41 1.27
N LYS A 114 -5.28 13.48 1.98
CA LYS A 114 -6.68 13.92 2.02
C LYS A 114 -7.23 14.28 0.65
N GLN A 115 -6.43 14.96 -0.15
CA GLN A 115 -6.84 15.45 -1.48
C GLN A 115 -6.87 14.34 -2.52
N HIS A 116 -5.92 13.41 -2.49
CA HIS A 116 -5.66 12.45 -3.58
C HIS A 116 -5.98 11.00 -3.25
N ARG A 117 -6.37 10.66 -2.01
CA ARG A 117 -6.59 9.26 -1.63
C ARG A 117 -7.58 8.52 -2.54
N HIS A 118 -8.58 9.20 -3.06
CA HIS A 118 -9.58 8.63 -3.97
C HIS A 118 -9.02 8.28 -5.35
N GLU A 119 -7.88 8.86 -5.73
CA GLU A 119 -7.19 8.59 -6.99
C GLU A 119 -6.30 7.34 -6.88
N PHE A 120 -5.66 7.13 -5.74
CA PHE A 120 -4.71 6.03 -5.56
C PHE A 120 -5.24 4.86 -4.72
N LEU A 121 -6.26 5.05 -3.87
CA LEU A 121 -6.87 3.97 -3.11
C LEU A 121 -8.06 3.38 -3.86
N GLU A 122 -7.82 2.31 -4.60
CA GLU A 122 -8.89 1.43 -5.05
C GLU A 122 -9.29 0.53 -3.90
N THR A 123 -10.56 0.56 -3.47
CA THR A 123 -10.98 -0.15 -2.26
C THR A 123 -12.04 -1.21 -2.53
N ILE A 124 -11.96 -2.32 -1.80
CA ILE A 124 -12.99 -3.35 -1.74
C ILE A 124 -13.47 -3.55 -0.30
N PRO A 125 -14.70 -4.04 -0.09
CA PRO A 125 -15.19 -4.36 1.26
C PRO A 125 -14.37 -5.51 1.88
N ASN A 126 -14.33 -5.52 3.22
CA ASN A 126 -13.73 -6.63 3.97
C ASN A 126 -14.72 -7.81 4.01
N GLN A 127 -14.96 -8.42 2.86
CA GLN A 127 -15.83 -9.57 2.66
C GLN A 127 -15.04 -10.64 1.91
N ARG A 128 -15.22 -11.88 2.32
CA ARG A 128 -14.50 -13.03 1.76
C ARG A 128 -14.65 -13.12 0.24
N GLU A 129 -15.86 -12.89 -0.25
CA GLU A 129 -16.22 -12.98 -1.66
C GLU A 129 -15.51 -11.91 -2.50
N ALA A 130 -15.43 -10.67 -1.98
CA ALA A 130 -14.76 -9.57 -2.63
C ALA A 130 -13.25 -9.83 -2.74
N VAL A 131 -12.63 -10.27 -1.67
CA VAL A 131 -11.19 -10.60 -1.63
C VAL A 131 -10.89 -11.79 -2.53
N ALA A 132 -11.70 -12.86 -2.46
CA ALA A 132 -11.51 -14.06 -3.29
C ALA A 132 -11.71 -13.75 -4.79
N SER A 133 -12.67 -12.89 -5.13
CA SER A 133 -12.87 -12.43 -6.50
C SER A 133 -11.65 -11.71 -7.04
N TRP A 134 -11.12 -10.76 -6.28
CA TRP A 134 -9.91 -10.03 -6.66
C TRP A 134 -8.70 -10.97 -6.79
N LEU A 135 -8.47 -11.87 -5.83
CA LEU A 135 -7.37 -12.84 -5.86
C LEU A 135 -7.44 -13.78 -7.07
N SER A 136 -8.65 -14.11 -7.54
CA SER A 136 -8.85 -14.95 -8.72
C SER A 136 -8.83 -14.20 -10.06
N GLY A 137 -8.55 -12.89 -10.06
CA GLY A 137 -8.50 -12.06 -11.26
C GLY A 137 -9.88 -11.69 -11.83
N ARG A 138 -10.95 -11.87 -11.07
CA ARG A 138 -12.30 -11.46 -11.46
C ARG A 138 -12.60 -10.07 -10.91
N THR A 139 -13.33 -9.26 -11.67
CA THR A 139 -13.89 -8.00 -11.17
C THR A 139 -14.96 -8.29 -10.14
N TYR A 140 -14.86 -7.65 -8.98
CA TYR A 140 -15.93 -7.68 -7.98
C TYR A 140 -17.00 -6.67 -8.40
N ASP A 141 -18.16 -7.18 -8.81
CA ASP A 141 -19.29 -6.34 -9.19
C ASP A 141 -20.05 -5.91 -7.91
N GLN A 142 -19.95 -4.62 -7.58
CA GLN A 142 -20.60 -4.05 -6.39
C GLN A 142 -22.14 -3.98 -6.52
N HIS A 143 -22.69 -4.25 -7.71
CA HIS A 143 -24.11 -4.10 -7.97
C HIS A 143 -24.97 -5.33 -7.60
N CYS A 144 -24.37 -6.47 -7.24
CA CYS A 144 -25.11 -7.67 -6.89
C CYS A 144 -25.66 -7.74 -5.45
N ASN A 145 -25.46 -6.73 -4.61
CA ASN A 145 -25.87 -6.78 -3.19
C ASN A 145 -26.90 -5.73 -2.79
N SER A 146 -27.72 -5.25 -3.74
CA SER A 146 -28.89 -4.38 -3.46
C SER A 146 -30.18 -5.19 -3.58
N GLY A 147 -30.29 -6.26 -2.84
CA GLY A 147 -31.49 -7.08 -2.85
C GLY A 147 -31.52 -8.05 -1.68
N VAL A 148 -32.04 -7.58 -0.58
CA VAL A 148 -33.12 -8.12 0.28
C VAL A 148 -33.22 -7.22 1.51
#